data_bc9236196c1dc41ba866830c622c5068
#
_entry.id   bc9236196c1dc41ba866830c622c5068
#
_cell.length_a   1.000
_cell.length_b   1.000
_cell.length_c   1.000
_cell.angle_alpha   90.00
_cell.angle_beta   90.00
_cell.angle_gamma   90.00
#
_symmetry.space_group_name_H-M   'P 1'
#
loop_
_entity.id
_entity.type
_entity.pdbx_description
1 polymer ?
#
loop_
_entity_poly.entity_id
_entity_poly.type
_entity_poly.pdbx_seq_one_letter_code
_entity_poly.pdbx_strand_id
1 'polypeptide(L)'
;VVSSLSDGILVVDEHSVVRSANPAARMLLGVPPESSTLIGPLTSRPAWQALLELVNLSYLSQSAQQSDITICHQGQGDRHLRVRTQLTTPLEADAEALCVVFMQDQREMQARLRTEKLASMGRMSAAVAHEIRNPLAAIVQANALLSEDLSDPTQLRMTQLVKQNAQRLDNIVRDVLHL
;
A
#
# COMPACT_ATOMS: atom_id res chain seq x y z
N VAL A 1 -0.68 16.88 8.00
CA VAL A 1 -0.58 15.53 7.43
C VAL A 1 0.02 14.66 8.52
N VAL A 2 -0.83 13.99 9.30
CA VAL A 2 -0.40 13.02 10.30
C VAL A 2 -0.06 11.76 9.53
N SER A 3 1.20 11.55 9.24
CA SER A 3 1.72 10.28 8.74
C SER A 3 1.40 9.22 9.78
N SER A 4 0.66 8.23 9.37
CA SER A 4 0.11 7.12 10.12
C SER A 4 1.06 6.60 11.21
N LEU A 5 0.51 6.34 12.37
CA LEU A 5 1.08 5.69 13.56
C LEU A 5 1.74 4.31 13.32
N SER A 6 1.90 3.88 12.07
CA SER A 6 2.48 2.60 11.67
C SER A 6 3.97 2.66 11.34
N ASP A 7 4.53 3.87 11.10
CA ASP A 7 5.94 3.99 10.78
C ASP A 7 6.79 3.93 12.07
N GLY A 8 7.76 3.04 12.09
CA GLY A 8 8.72 2.92 13.17
C GLY A 8 9.74 4.05 13.10
N ILE A 9 9.95 4.74 14.22
CA ILE A 9 11.00 5.75 14.38
C ILE A 9 11.90 5.33 15.51
N LEU A 10 13.21 5.26 15.20
CA LEU A 10 14.26 4.89 16.13
C LEU A 10 15.34 5.97 16.08
N VAL A 11 15.88 6.34 17.23
CA VAL A 11 17.02 7.25 17.35
C VAL A 11 18.18 6.48 17.97
N VAL A 12 19.31 6.49 17.27
CA VAL A 12 20.52 5.73 17.65
C VAL A 12 21.71 6.68 17.71
N ASP A 13 22.58 6.52 18.71
CA ASP A 13 23.83 7.25 18.80
C ASP A 13 24.97 6.60 18.00
N GLU A 14 26.16 7.23 18.02
CA GLU A 14 27.36 6.74 17.32
C GLU A 14 27.88 5.40 17.88
N HIS A 15 27.54 5.07 19.13
CA HIS A 15 27.86 3.79 19.76
C HIS A 15 26.82 2.70 19.50
N SER A 16 25.89 2.96 18.57
CA SER A 16 24.79 2.05 18.21
C SER A 16 23.82 1.75 19.36
N VAL A 17 23.74 2.66 20.35
CA VAL A 17 22.79 2.57 21.45
C VAL A 17 21.49 3.29 21.09
N VAL A 18 20.37 2.62 21.31
CA VAL A 18 19.05 3.18 21.06
C VAL A 18 18.69 4.19 22.13
N ARG A 19 18.58 5.46 21.77
CA ARG A 19 18.21 6.57 22.66
C ARG A 19 16.70 6.76 22.75
N SER A 20 15.98 6.51 21.66
CA SER A 20 14.53 6.62 21.61
C SER A 20 13.95 5.70 20.56
N ALA A 21 12.73 5.20 20.82
CA ALA A 21 11.95 4.40 19.87
C ALA A 21 10.46 4.63 20.11
N ASN A 22 9.72 4.89 19.04
CA ASN A 22 8.29 4.95 19.14
C ASN A 22 7.67 3.53 19.29
N PRO A 23 6.39 3.40 19.68
CA PRO A 23 5.74 2.10 19.84
C PRO A 23 5.79 1.22 18.58
N ALA A 24 5.64 1.83 17.39
CA ALA A 24 5.72 1.11 16.13
C ALA A 24 7.13 0.53 15.89
N ALA A 25 8.20 1.29 16.14
CA ALA A 25 9.56 0.79 16.05
C ALA A 25 9.80 -0.40 16.99
N ARG A 26 9.30 -0.32 18.22
CA ARG A 26 9.40 -1.42 19.19
C ARG A 26 8.73 -2.69 18.66
N MET A 27 7.51 -2.57 18.14
CA MET A 27 6.79 -3.69 17.52
C MET A 27 7.53 -4.28 16.32
N LEU A 28 8.09 -3.43 15.45
CA LEU A 28 8.86 -3.88 14.29
C LEU A 28 10.15 -4.58 14.68
N LEU A 29 10.78 -4.20 15.80
CA LEU A 29 11.96 -4.82 16.36
C LEU A 29 11.66 -6.04 17.25
N GLY A 30 10.38 -6.40 17.43
CA GLY A 30 9.98 -7.52 18.30
C GLY A 30 10.20 -7.25 19.80
N VAL A 31 10.11 -5.98 20.20
CA VAL A 31 10.16 -5.55 21.61
C VAL A 31 8.75 -5.18 22.05
N PRO A 32 8.29 -5.58 23.25
CA PRO A 32 6.98 -5.19 23.74
C PRO A 32 6.81 -3.66 23.76
N PRO A 33 5.69 -3.12 23.22
CA PRO A 33 5.50 -1.67 23.11
C PRO A 33 5.37 -0.97 24.47
N GLU A 34 4.90 -1.68 25.47
CA GLU A 34 4.63 -1.14 26.81
C GLU A 34 5.85 -1.22 27.76
N SER A 35 6.94 -1.84 27.33
CA SER A 35 8.13 -1.89 28.17
C SER A 35 8.77 -0.51 28.23
N SER A 36 8.82 0.09 29.41
CA SER A 36 9.60 1.29 29.70
C SER A 36 11.12 1.03 29.64
N THR A 37 11.50 -0.21 29.40
CA THR A 37 12.91 -0.61 29.29
C THR A 37 13.53 -0.05 28.02
N LEU A 38 14.66 0.60 28.14
CA LEU A 38 15.50 0.99 27.00
C LEU A 38 15.80 -0.24 26.14
N ILE A 39 15.72 -0.10 24.82
CA ILE A 39 15.98 -1.23 23.89
C ILE A 39 17.44 -1.72 24.03
N GLY A 40 18.34 -0.86 24.49
CA GLY A 40 19.75 -1.14 24.59
C GLY A 40 20.49 -1.01 23.26
N PRO A 41 21.73 -1.50 23.17
CA PRO A 41 22.50 -1.39 21.93
C PRO A 41 21.95 -2.33 20.84
N LEU A 42 22.04 -1.91 19.59
CA LEU A 42 21.62 -2.72 18.43
C LEU A 42 22.43 -4.02 18.31
N THR A 43 23.62 -4.05 18.91
CA THR A 43 24.47 -5.25 18.98
C THR A 43 23.91 -6.35 19.88
N SER A 44 22.89 -6.06 20.70
CA SER A 44 22.35 -7.02 21.68
C SER A 44 21.60 -8.20 21.06
N ARG A 45 21.17 -8.09 19.80
CA ARG A 45 20.42 -9.15 19.12
C ARG A 45 20.94 -9.40 17.69
N PRO A 46 21.31 -10.64 17.36
CA PRO A 46 21.73 -10.99 16.00
C PRO A 46 20.71 -10.64 14.91
N ALA A 47 19.41 -10.68 15.25
CA ALA A 47 18.32 -10.31 14.32
C ALA A 47 18.39 -8.85 13.85
N TRP A 48 19.10 -7.97 14.56
CA TRP A 48 19.22 -6.55 14.23
C TRP A 48 20.52 -6.21 13.50
N GLN A 49 21.30 -7.22 13.12
CA GLN A 49 22.61 -7.03 12.47
C GLN A 49 22.51 -6.16 11.20
N ALA A 50 21.53 -6.42 10.33
CA ALA A 50 21.34 -5.63 9.11
C ALA A 50 21.01 -4.15 9.40
N LEU A 51 20.26 -3.88 10.49
CA LEU A 51 19.96 -2.53 10.93
C LEU A 51 21.22 -1.85 11.50
N LEU A 52 22.02 -2.56 12.28
CA LEU A 52 23.29 -2.08 12.81
C LEU A 52 24.24 -1.69 11.68
N GLU A 53 24.40 -2.54 10.66
CA GLU A 53 25.24 -2.27 9.50
C GLU A 53 24.81 -0.99 8.75
N LEU A 54 23.51 -0.80 8.57
CA LEU A 54 22.97 0.37 7.91
C LEU A 54 23.20 1.67 8.71
N VAL A 55 23.05 1.63 10.03
CA VAL A 55 23.34 2.75 10.94
C VAL A 55 24.84 3.09 10.89
N ASN A 56 25.71 2.09 11.00
CA ASN A 56 27.16 2.29 10.93
C ASN A 56 27.58 2.87 9.57
N LEU A 57 27.00 2.38 8.47
CA LEU A 57 27.26 2.93 7.14
C LEU A 57 26.86 4.40 7.04
N SER A 58 25.76 4.81 7.67
CA SER A 58 25.33 6.21 7.70
C SER A 58 26.34 7.10 8.43
N TYR A 59 26.86 6.66 9.57
CA TYR A 59 27.89 7.39 10.30
C TYR A 59 29.22 7.46 9.52
N LEU A 60 29.64 6.36 8.89
CA LEU A 60 30.87 6.31 8.10
C LEU A 60 30.80 7.19 6.84
N SER A 61 29.67 7.17 6.14
CA SER A 61 29.49 7.92 4.89
C SER A 61 29.01 9.34 5.11
N GLN A 62 28.63 9.71 6.34
CA GLN A 62 28.02 11.00 6.69
C GLN A 62 26.83 11.36 5.80
N SER A 63 26.06 10.36 5.38
CA SER A 63 24.96 10.51 4.44
C SER A 63 23.76 9.63 4.81
N ALA A 64 22.58 10.06 4.37
CA ALA A 64 21.37 9.26 4.50
C ALA A 64 21.50 7.96 3.69
N GLN A 65 21.12 6.84 4.31
CA GLN A 65 21.10 5.52 3.67
C GLN A 65 19.67 5.00 3.58
N GLN A 66 19.41 4.16 2.59
CA GLN A 66 18.15 3.45 2.46
C GLN A 66 18.41 2.03 1.99
N SER A 67 17.78 1.06 2.67
CA SER A 67 17.87 -0.35 2.30
C SER A 67 16.62 -1.10 2.72
N ASP A 68 16.34 -2.19 2.04
CA ASP A 68 15.34 -3.16 2.45
C ASP A 68 16.06 -4.24 3.28
N ILE A 69 15.65 -4.40 4.54
CA ILE A 69 16.26 -5.36 5.47
C ILE A 69 15.21 -6.38 5.93
N THR A 70 15.67 -7.53 6.36
CA THR A 70 14.83 -8.56 6.97
C THR A 70 15.21 -8.73 8.43
N ILE A 71 14.21 -8.64 9.32
CA ILE A 71 14.38 -8.92 10.75
C ILE A 71 13.69 -10.24 11.06
N CYS A 72 14.47 -11.22 11.48
CA CYS A 72 13.97 -12.55 11.85
C CYS A 72 13.48 -12.53 13.30
N HIS A 73 12.21 -12.82 13.52
CA HIS A 73 11.61 -12.94 14.84
C HIS A 73 11.38 -14.41 15.18
N GLN A 74 11.92 -14.87 16.28
CA GLN A 74 11.63 -16.21 16.79
C GLN A 74 10.12 -16.33 17.10
N GLY A 75 9.38 -17.11 16.28
CA GLY A 75 7.96 -17.42 16.48
C GLY A 75 6.94 -16.52 15.76
N GLN A 76 7.35 -15.42 15.11
CA GLN A 76 6.42 -14.51 14.40
C GLN A 76 6.69 -14.39 12.89
N GLY A 77 7.67 -15.13 12.38
CA GLY A 77 8.10 -15.06 10.98
C GLY A 77 8.94 -13.81 10.65
N ASP A 78 9.55 -13.85 9.48
CA ASP A 78 10.44 -12.79 9.02
C ASP A 78 9.65 -11.54 8.64
N ARG A 79 10.12 -10.35 9.05
CA ARG A 79 9.57 -9.05 8.65
C ARG A 79 10.50 -8.38 7.65
N HIS A 80 9.94 -7.99 6.52
CA HIS A 80 10.63 -7.23 5.50
C HIS A 80 10.36 -5.74 5.71
N LEU A 81 11.39 -5.02 6.08
CA LEU A 81 11.30 -3.60 6.42
C LEU A 81 12.06 -2.78 5.39
N ARG A 82 11.45 -1.71 4.93
CA ARG A 82 12.17 -0.62 4.27
C ARG A 82 12.67 0.33 5.33
N VAL A 83 13.98 0.50 5.37
CA VAL A 83 14.65 1.33 6.37
C VAL A 83 15.36 2.49 5.68
N ARG A 84 15.16 3.68 6.23
CA ARG A 84 15.87 4.90 5.83
C ARG A 84 16.51 5.52 7.06
N THR A 85 17.77 5.90 6.94
CA THR A 85 18.52 6.59 7.99
C THR A 85 18.75 8.04 7.62
N GLN A 86 18.83 8.90 8.63
CA GLN A 86 19.21 10.30 8.47
C GLN A 86 19.99 10.76 9.69
N LEU A 87 21.18 11.32 9.49
CA LEU A 87 21.95 11.92 10.56
C LEU A 87 21.41 13.30 10.90
N THR A 88 21.35 13.60 12.18
CA THR A 88 21.06 14.96 12.65
C THR A 88 22.34 15.77 12.63
N THR A 89 22.24 17.03 12.20
CA THR A 89 23.34 18.00 12.38
C THR A 89 23.27 18.52 13.82
N PRO A 90 24.35 18.39 14.61
CA PRO A 90 24.40 18.98 15.94
C PRO A 90 24.23 20.51 15.87
N LEU A 91 23.35 21.05 16.68
CA LEU A 91 23.16 22.51 16.78
C LEU A 91 24.27 23.17 17.62
N GLU A 92 24.92 22.43 18.48
CA GLU A 92 26.01 22.86 19.34
C GLU A 92 27.28 22.06 19.05
N ALA A 93 28.45 22.67 19.21
CA ALA A 93 29.75 22.07 18.87
C ALA A 93 30.06 20.79 19.65
N ASP A 94 29.47 20.63 20.84
CA ASP A 94 29.66 19.48 21.74
C ASP A 94 28.50 18.46 21.68
N ALA A 95 27.50 18.67 20.81
CA ALA A 95 26.36 17.75 20.69
C ALA A 95 26.72 16.56 19.77
N GLU A 96 26.45 15.35 20.24
CA GLU A 96 26.66 14.13 19.46
C GLU A 96 25.67 14.07 18.28
N ALA A 97 26.15 13.70 17.11
CA ALA A 97 25.29 13.42 15.97
C ALA A 97 24.44 12.17 16.25
N LEU A 98 23.14 12.28 16.02
CA LEU A 98 22.23 11.16 16.20
C LEU A 98 21.75 10.66 14.83
N CYS A 99 21.58 9.36 14.71
CA CYS A 99 20.99 8.72 13.54
C CYS A 99 19.50 8.47 13.78
N VAL A 100 18.66 9.15 13.02
CA VAL A 100 17.21 8.89 12.99
C VAL A 100 16.93 7.81 11.94
N VAL A 101 16.30 6.74 12.36
CA VAL A 101 15.98 5.58 11.53
C VAL A 101 14.47 5.51 11.36
N PHE A 102 14.01 5.55 10.12
CA PHE A 102 12.63 5.35 9.74
C PHE A 102 12.46 3.93 9.21
N MET A 103 11.47 3.21 9.73
CA MET A 103 11.19 1.82 9.39
C MET A 103 9.74 1.67 8.93
N GLN A 104 9.52 1.00 7.81
CA GLN A 104 8.19 0.70 7.26
C GLN A 104 8.07 -0.78 6.94
N ASP A 105 6.97 -1.42 7.38
CA ASP A 105 6.67 -2.80 7.02
C ASP A 105 6.16 -2.85 5.57
N GLN A 106 6.91 -3.55 4.71
CA GLN A 106 6.57 -3.66 3.29
C GLN A 106 5.26 -4.43 3.05
N ARG A 107 4.91 -5.39 3.91
CA ARG A 107 3.65 -6.14 3.78
C ARG A 107 2.44 -5.25 4.02
N GLU A 108 2.50 -4.41 5.04
CA GLU A 108 1.41 -3.47 5.35
C GLU A 108 1.25 -2.44 4.24
N MET A 109 2.35 -1.90 3.73
CA MET A 109 2.34 -0.97 2.60
C MET A 109 1.74 -1.61 1.34
N GLN A 110 2.13 -2.84 1.00
CA GLN A 110 1.56 -3.56 -0.15
C GLN A 110 0.08 -3.87 0.03
N ALA A 111 -0.36 -4.25 1.23
CA ALA A 111 -1.76 -4.49 1.54
C ALA A 111 -2.60 -3.21 1.37
N ARG A 112 -2.12 -2.07 1.85
CA ARG A 112 -2.78 -0.75 1.67
C ARG A 112 -2.89 -0.37 0.19
N LEU A 113 -1.80 -0.45 -0.56
CA LEU A 113 -1.79 -0.15 -1.99
C LEU A 113 -2.75 -1.06 -2.76
N ARG A 114 -2.83 -2.34 -2.40
CA ARG A 114 -3.79 -3.28 -3.00
C ARG A 114 -5.23 -2.88 -2.71
N THR A 115 -5.53 -2.52 -1.48
CA THR A 115 -6.87 -2.07 -1.07
C THR A 115 -7.27 -0.76 -1.76
N GLU A 116 -6.37 0.22 -1.83
CA GLU A 116 -6.61 1.48 -2.53
C GLU A 116 -6.82 1.26 -4.04
N LYS A 117 -6.02 0.38 -4.65
CA LYS A 117 -6.16 0.01 -6.06
C LYS A 117 -7.51 -0.65 -6.33
N LEU A 118 -7.94 -1.59 -5.49
CA LEU A 118 -9.25 -2.25 -5.60
C LEU A 118 -10.40 -1.25 -5.42
N ALA A 119 -10.30 -0.35 -4.45
CA ALA A 119 -11.31 0.69 -4.22
C ALA A 119 -11.38 1.69 -5.40
N SER A 120 -10.24 2.04 -5.99
CA SER A 120 -10.18 2.89 -7.18
C SER A 120 -10.79 2.18 -8.41
N MET A 121 -10.45 0.90 -8.62
CA MET A 121 -11.05 0.10 -9.69
C MET A 121 -12.57 -0.04 -9.54
N GLY A 122 -13.06 -0.25 -8.31
CA GLY A 122 -14.50 -0.33 -8.04
C GLY A 122 -15.25 0.97 -8.40
N ARG A 123 -14.70 2.13 -8.05
CA ARG A 123 -15.30 3.43 -8.41
C ARG A 123 -15.26 3.70 -9.91
N MET A 124 -14.15 3.38 -10.58
CA MET A 124 -14.02 3.52 -12.03
C MET A 124 -14.96 2.56 -12.78
N SER A 125 -15.09 1.32 -12.29
CA SER A 125 -16.01 0.33 -12.89
C SER A 125 -17.47 0.79 -12.83
N ALA A 126 -17.91 1.41 -11.73
CA ALA A 126 -19.27 1.94 -11.61
C ALA A 126 -19.54 3.11 -12.59
N ALA A 127 -18.59 4.06 -12.73
CA ALA A 127 -18.72 5.16 -13.69
C ALA A 127 -18.75 4.65 -15.14
N VAL A 128 -17.82 3.77 -15.51
CA VAL A 128 -17.75 3.17 -16.84
C VAL A 128 -19.00 2.36 -17.14
N ALA A 129 -19.55 1.64 -16.17
CA ALA A 129 -20.80 0.91 -16.37
C ALA A 129 -21.99 1.82 -16.65
N HIS A 130 -22.10 2.96 -15.97
CA HIS A 130 -23.12 3.97 -16.28
C HIS A 130 -22.95 4.54 -17.69
N GLU A 131 -21.72 4.85 -18.09
CA GLU A 131 -21.42 5.36 -19.43
C GLU A 131 -21.68 4.32 -20.54
N ILE A 132 -21.56 3.03 -20.26
CA ILE A 132 -21.89 1.95 -21.20
C ILE A 132 -23.42 1.72 -21.25
N ARG A 133 -24.11 1.76 -20.11
CA ARG A 133 -25.56 1.56 -20.07
C ARG A 133 -26.35 2.62 -20.84
N ASN A 134 -25.90 3.86 -20.83
CA ASN A 134 -26.56 4.95 -21.51
C ASN A 134 -26.72 4.70 -23.04
N PRO A 135 -25.68 4.42 -23.82
CA PRO A 135 -25.81 4.12 -25.25
C PRO A 135 -26.53 2.78 -25.47
N LEU A 136 -26.38 1.78 -24.60
CA LEU A 136 -27.13 0.53 -24.70
C LEU A 136 -28.64 0.77 -24.57
N ALA A 137 -29.07 1.58 -23.61
CA ALA A 137 -30.48 1.94 -23.46
C ALA A 137 -31.02 2.66 -24.72
N ALA A 138 -30.26 3.58 -25.30
CA ALA A 138 -30.62 4.26 -26.53
C ALA A 138 -30.75 3.28 -27.71
N ILE A 139 -29.83 2.32 -27.85
CA ILE A 139 -29.90 1.27 -28.88
C ILE A 139 -31.14 0.40 -28.71
N VAL A 140 -31.43 -0.05 -27.48
CA VAL A 140 -32.64 -0.85 -27.21
C VAL A 140 -33.91 -0.09 -27.55
N GLN A 141 -33.97 1.20 -27.19
CA GLN A 141 -35.14 2.04 -27.46
C GLN A 141 -35.32 2.30 -28.96
N ALA A 142 -34.25 2.65 -29.67
CA ALA A 142 -34.30 2.84 -31.13
C ALA A 142 -34.70 1.54 -31.86
N ASN A 143 -34.15 0.41 -31.41
CA ASN A 143 -34.48 -0.90 -31.97
C ASN A 143 -35.97 -1.30 -31.71
N ALA A 144 -36.51 -0.94 -30.55
CA ALA A 144 -37.94 -1.17 -30.24
C ALA A 144 -38.85 -0.37 -31.17
N LEU A 145 -38.56 0.93 -31.35
CA LEU A 145 -39.32 1.79 -32.28
C LEU A 145 -39.22 1.27 -33.71
N LEU A 146 -38.03 0.88 -34.18
CA LEU A 146 -37.87 0.27 -35.50
C LEU A 146 -38.72 -0.99 -35.67
N SER A 147 -38.82 -1.82 -34.66
CA SER A 147 -39.57 -3.08 -34.74
C SER A 147 -41.10 -2.89 -34.83
N GLU A 148 -41.63 -1.72 -34.44
CA GLU A 148 -43.06 -1.41 -34.53
C GLU A 148 -43.52 -1.19 -35.98
N ASP A 149 -42.65 -0.66 -36.83
CA ASP A 149 -42.98 -0.33 -38.24
C ASP A 149 -42.60 -1.44 -39.23
N LEU A 150 -41.92 -2.51 -38.77
CA LEU A 150 -41.45 -3.60 -39.61
C LEU A 150 -42.51 -4.70 -39.75
N SER A 151 -42.74 -5.13 -41.02
CA SER A 151 -43.63 -6.27 -41.33
C SER A 151 -42.88 -7.45 -41.93
N ASP A 152 -41.63 -7.27 -42.37
CA ASP A 152 -40.82 -8.34 -42.94
C ASP A 152 -40.28 -9.27 -41.85
N PRO A 153 -40.53 -10.59 -41.92
CA PRO A 153 -40.05 -11.56 -40.94
C PRO A 153 -38.51 -11.57 -40.77
N THR A 154 -37.75 -11.31 -41.84
CA THR A 154 -36.30 -11.26 -41.81
C THR A 154 -35.80 -10.05 -41.01
N GLN A 155 -36.43 -8.88 -41.26
CA GLN A 155 -36.07 -7.65 -40.54
C GLN A 155 -36.48 -7.73 -39.07
N LEU A 156 -37.63 -8.29 -38.74
CA LEU A 156 -38.05 -8.56 -37.35
C LEU A 156 -37.06 -9.49 -36.61
N ARG A 157 -36.55 -10.49 -37.30
CA ARG A 157 -35.52 -11.36 -36.73
C ARG A 157 -34.21 -10.63 -36.43
N MET A 158 -33.81 -9.67 -37.24
CA MET A 158 -32.64 -8.82 -37.02
C MET A 158 -32.83 -7.92 -35.79
N THR A 159 -33.99 -7.27 -35.63
CA THR A 159 -34.28 -6.46 -34.43
C THR A 159 -34.27 -7.30 -33.17
N GLN A 160 -34.76 -8.54 -33.22
CA GLN A 160 -34.71 -9.48 -32.12
C GLN A 160 -33.26 -9.83 -31.72
N LEU A 161 -32.38 -10.05 -32.70
CA LEU A 161 -30.96 -10.31 -32.44
C LEU A 161 -30.26 -9.10 -31.81
N VAL A 162 -30.52 -7.88 -32.25
CA VAL A 162 -30.02 -6.65 -31.65
C VAL A 162 -30.45 -6.55 -30.20
N LYS A 163 -31.74 -6.76 -29.91
CA LYS A 163 -32.30 -6.73 -28.56
C LYS A 163 -31.60 -7.74 -27.63
N GLN A 164 -31.44 -8.98 -28.09
CA GLN A 164 -30.79 -10.05 -27.31
C GLN A 164 -29.31 -9.72 -26.98
N ASN A 165 -28.58 -9.19 -27.98
CA ASN A 165 -27.17 -8.83 -27.76
C ASN A 165 -27.02 -7.63 -26.82
N ALA A 166 -27.87 -6.60 -26.92
CA ALA A 166 -27.87 -5.46 -26.01
C ALA A 166 -28.17 -5.89 -24.57
N GLN A 167 -29.13 -6.79 -24.35
CA GLN A 167 -29.42 -7.37 -23.04
C GLN A 167 -28.24 -8.18 -22.48
N ARG A 168 -27.58 -8.96 -23.34
CA ARG A 168 -26.40 -9.72 -22.93
C ARG A 168 -25.26 -8.80 -22.48
N LEU A 169 -25.04 -7.68 -23.18
CA LEU A 169 -24.03 -6.68 -22.80
C LEU A 169 -24.37 -6.02 -21.46
N ASP A 170 -25.65 -5.66 -21.22
CA ASP A 170 -26.06 -5.09 -19.91
C ASP A 170 -25.83 -6.08 -18.76
N ASN A 171 -26.08 -7.38 -18.97
CA ASN A 171 -25.79 -8.40 -17.97
C ASN A 171 -24.29 -8.51 -17.68
N ILE A 172 -23.42 -8.52 -18.70
CA ILE A 172 -21.96 -8.55 -18.52
C ILE A 172 -21.48 -7.34 -17.73
N VAL A 173 -21.99 -6.15 -18.06
CA VAL A 173 -21.66 -4.92 -17.32
C VAL A 173 -22.09 -5.01 -15.86
N ARG A 174 -23.24 -5.61 -15.59
CA ARG A 174 -23.79 -5.82 -14.24
C ARG A 174 -22.95 -6.82 -13.45
N ASP A 175 -22.55 -7.94 -14.05
CA ASP A 175 -21.75 -8.98 -13.43
C ASP A 175 -20.36 -8.46 -13.04
N VAL A 176 -19.74 -7.63 -13.89
CA VAL A 176 -18.43 -6.99 -13.60
C VAL A 176 -18.50 -6.02 -12.42
N LEU A 177 -19.67 -5.42 -12.13
CA LEU A 177 -19.86 -4.51 -11.00
C LEU A 177 -20.13 -5.23 -9.67
N HIS A 178 -20.58 -6.47 -9.71
CA HIS A 178 -20.91 -7.27 -8.51
C HIS A 178 -19.75 -8.15 -8.05
N LEU A 179 -18.59 -8.06 -8.72
CA LEU A 179 -17.32 -8.62 -8.26
C LEU A 179 -16.57 -7.62 -7.37
#